data_a3584f4e6d12428f6b1d8d6232f3c658
#
_entry.id   a3584f4e6d12428f6b1d8d6232f3c658
#
_cell.length_a   1.000
_cell.length_b   1.000
_cell.length_c   1.000
_cell.angle_alpha   90.00
_cell.angle_beta   90.00
_cell.angle_gamma   90.00
#
_symmetry.space_group_name_H-M   'P 1'
#
loop_
_entity.id
_entity.type
_entity.pdbx_description
1 polymer ?
#
loop_
_entity_poly.entity_id
_entity_poly.type
_entity_poly.pdbx_seq_one_letter_code
_entity_poly.pdbx_strand_id
1 'polypeptide(L)'
;YDIMPSLVGSEMCIRDRDTAFGGTMEPKAYLYAIPREYYEKYGVRRYGFHGTSHSFVSKRAVEFLGLNPEDSKVIVCHLGNGSSISAVVNGKCVDTTMGLTPLEGVVMGTRSGNIDPAIMEFIAKKENLDISGMMNVLNKKSGLFGLSGGLSSDFRDLNDAAQSGNEDAANAIDVLCYGIAKFVGGYVAAMNGVDAIVFTAGIGENAIPVREKVVSYLGYLGVTLDKEANGVRGEEIVISTPDSKVKVAVIPTNEELAICRETVALV
;
A
#
# COMPACT_ATOMS: atom_id res chain seq x y z
N TYR A 1 -19.37 13.43 6.32
CA TYR A 1 -18.46 14.05 5.31
C TYR A 1 -19.29 14.26 4.06
N ASP A 2 -19.81 15.47 3.88
CA ASP A 2 -20.38 15.89 2.60
C ASP A 2 -19.26 15.82 1.57
N ILE A 3 -19.45 14.99 0.56
CA ILE A 3 -18.65 15.06 -0.66
C ILE A 3 -19.06 16.40 -1.28
N MET A 4 -18.26 17.43 -1.01
CA MET A 4 -18.55 18.81 -1.38
C MET A 4 -18.62 18.94 -2.90
N PRO A 5 -19.74 19.40 -3.46
CA PRO A 5 -19.88 19.60 -4.91
C PRO A 5 -19.07 20.78 -5.48
N SER A 6 -18.19 21.42 -4.71
CA SER A 6 -17.62 22.72 -5.04
C SER A 6 -16.15 22.74 -5.46
N LEU A 7 -15.53 21.60 -5.71
CA LEU A 7 -14.15 21.56 -6.26
C LEU A 7 -14.20 21.26 -7.77
N VAL A 8 -14.65 22.21 -8.55
CA VAL A 8 -14.43 22.24 -10.00
C VAL A 8 -12.99 22.70 -10.24
N GLY A 9 -12.07 21.74 -10.44
CA GLY A 9 -10.66 22.02 -10.68
C GLY A 9 -9.80 20.74 -10.67
N SER A 10 -8.53 20.88 -10.98
CA SER A 10 -7.56 19.79 -11.08
C SER A 10 -7.49 18.85 -9.87
N GLU A 11 -7.71 19.35 -8.66
CA GLU A 11 -7.70 18.53 -7.44
C GLU A 11 -8.86 17.53 -7.37
N MET A 12 -10.05 17.85 -7.90
CA MET A 12 -11.18 16.92 -7.92
C MET A 12 -10.91 15.79 -8.92
N CYS A 13 -10.35 16.08 -10.08
CA CYS A 13 -9.93 15.06 -11.05
C CYS A 13 -8.86 14.12 -10.48
N ILE A 14 -7.94 14.64 -9.67
CA ILE A 14 -6.88 13.83 -9.03
C ILE A 14 -7.49 12.90 -7.97
N ARG A 15 -8.38 13.41 -7.11
CA ARG A 15 -9.03 12.61 -6.04
C ARG A 15 -9.97 11.53 -6.61
N ASP A 16 -10.75 11.84 -7.62
CA ASP A 16 -11.64 10.88 -8.27
C ASP A 16 -10.85 9.75 -8.95
N ARG A 17 -9.70 10.07 -9.55
CA ARG A 17 -8.81 9.08 -10.17
C ARG A 17 -8.10 8.22 -9.14
N ASP A 18 -7.80 8.79 -7.95
CA ASP A 18 -7.10 8.08 -6.88
C ASP A 18 -7.90 6.89 -6.33
N THR A 19 -9.23 6.96 -6.38
CA THR A 19 -10.15 5.89 -5.97
C THR A 19 -10.72 5.09 -7.14
N ALA A 20 -10.67 5.61 -8.37
CA ALA A 20 -11.30 5.00 -9.55
C ALA A 20 -10.74 3.60 -9.87
N PHE A 21 -9.45 3.38 -9.64
CA PHE A 21 -8.80 2.08 -9.88
C PHE A 21 -9.43 0.97 -9.04
N GLY A 22 -9.86 1.26 -7.80
CA GLY A 22 -10.59 0.35 -6.92
C GLY A 22 -12.03 0.07 -7.36
N GLY A 23 -12.54 0.78 -8.37
CA GLY A 23 -13.90 0.60 -8.89
C GLY A 23 -14.13 -0.76 -9.54
N THR A 24 -13.08 -1.46 -9.93
CA THR A 24 -13.15 -2.79 -10.57
C THR A 24 -13.24 -3.95 -9.57
N MET A 25 -13.12 -3.69 -8.26
CA MET A 25 -13.25 -4.71 -7.23
C MET A 25 -14.66 -5.32 -7.20
N GLU A 26 -14.73 -6.63 -6.95
CA GLU A 26 -15.99 -7.35 -6.74
C GLU A 26 -16.55 -7.16 -5.30
N PRO A 27 -17.86 -7.42 -5.07
CA PRO A 27 -18.48 -7.29 -3.76
C PRO A 27 -17.76 -8.00 -2.62
N LYS A 28 -17.22 -9.18 -2.87
CA LYS A 28 -16.45 -9.95 -1.88
C LYS A 28 -15.20 -9.23 -1.36
N ALA A 29 -14.64 -8.30 -2.14
CA ALA A 29 -13.44 -7.54 -1.79
C ALA A 29 -13.78 -6.16 -1.21
N TYR A 30 -14.86 -5.51 -1.70
CA TYR A 30 -15.17 -4.15 -1.27
C TYR A 30 -16.18 -4.04 -0.12
N LEU A 31 -17.00 -5.07 0.15
CA LEU A 31 -17.98 -5.01 1.24
C LEU A 31 -17.33 -5.24 2.59
N TYR A 32 -17.67 -4.39 3.56
CA TYR A 32 -17.37 -4.64 4.96
C TYR A 32 -18.41 -5.57 5.59
N ALA A 33 -18.00 -6.41 6.53
CA ALA A 33 -18.86 -7.30 7.28
C ALA A 33 -19.62 -6.55 8.40
N ILE A 34 -20.34 -5.50 8.02
CA ILE A 34 -21.21 -4.69 8.88
C ILE A 34 -22.64 -4.67 8.27
N PRO A 35 -23.67 -4.16 8.97
CA PRO A 35 -25.02 -4.11 8.41
C PRO A 35 -25.05 -3.50 7.02
N ARG A 36 -25.64 -4.25 6.06
CA ARG A 36 -25.68 -3.89 4.64
C ARG A 36 -26.30 -2.53 4.36
N GLU A 37 -27.21 -2.09 5.22
CA GLU A 37 -27.87 -0.79 5.12
C GLU A 37 -26.86 0.40 5.07
N TYR A 38 -25.69 0.27 5.67
CA TYR A 38 -24.67 1.32 5.63
C TYR A 38 -24.03 1.45 4.23
N TYR A 39 -23.90 0.33 3.53
CA TYR A 39 -23.50 0.38 2.11
C TYR A 39 -24.62 1.00 1.27
N GLU A 40 -25.86 0.57 1.46
CA GLU A 40 -27.00 1.02 0.64
C GLU A 40 -27.35 2.49 0.85
N LYS A 41 -27.26 2.98 2.09
CA LYS A 41 -27.63 4.37 2.44
C LYS A 41 -26.47 5.37 2.25
N TYR A 42 -25.25 4.95 2.56
CA TYR A 42 -24.11 5.86 2.70
C TYR A 42 -22.92 5.49 1.82
N GLY A 43 -23.02 4.43 1.02
CA GLY A 43 -21.92 3.96 0.16
C GLY A 43 -20.70 3.45 0.95
N VAL A 44 -20.90 2.94 2.17
CA VAL A 44 -19.79 2.43 3.00
C VAL A 44 -19.23 1.17 2.38
N ARG A 45 -18.10 1.29 1.71
CA ARG A 45 -17.36 0.21 1.06
C ARG A 45 -15.87 0.54 1.02
N ARG A 46 -15.04 -0.46 0.67
CA ARG A 46 -13.64 -0.23 0.30
C ARG A 46 -13.59 0.47 -1.06
N TYR A 47 -12.91 1.61 -1.14
CA TYR A 47 -12.63 2.34 -2.38
C TYR A 47 -11.18 2.16 -2.81
N GLY A 48 -10.24 2.17 -1.84
CA GLY A 48 -8.82 2.20 -2.09
C GLY A 48 -8.31 3.61 -2.38
N PHE A 49 -6.99 3.76 -2.33
CA PHE A 49 -6.29 5.02 -2.62
C PHE A 49 -4.98 4.71 -3.33
N HIS A 50 -4.25 5.74 -3.78
CA HIS A 50 -3.09 5.65 -4.66
C HIS A 50 -3.41 4.95 -6.01
N GLY A 51 -4.66 5.03 -6.44
CA GLY A 51 -5.15 4.31 -7.62
C GLY A 51 -4.40 4.67 -8.91
N THR A 52 -4.05 5.94 -9.09
CA THR A 52 -3.23 6.40 -10.22
C THR A 52 -1.87 5.71 -10.23
N SER A 53 -1.19 5.66 -9.08
CA SER A 53 0.09 4.96 -8.95
C SER A 53 -0.05 3.45 -9.16
N HIS A 54 -1.02 2.81 -8.52
CA HIS A 54 -1.26 1.36 -8.69
C HIS A 54 -1.55 0.98 -10.15
N SER A 55 -2.38 1.76 -10.84
CA SER A 55 -2.70 1.55 -12.26
C SER A 55 -1.45 1.72 -13.14
N PHE A 56 -0.71 2.81 -12.94
CA PHE A 56 0.51 3.09 -13.71
C PHE A 56 1.56 2.01 -13.51
N VAL A 57 1.90 1.70 -12.25
CA VAL A 57 2.96 0.75 -11.91
C VAL A 57 2.61 -0.67 -12.32
N SER A 58 1.35 -1.11 -12.16
CA SER A 58 0.94 -2.45 -12.60
C SER A 58 1.01 -2.62 -14.12
N LYS A 59 0.58 -1.63 -14.90
CA LYS A 59 0.72 -1.65 -16.37
C LYS A 59 2.19 -1.65 -16.77
N ARG A 60 2.99 -0.80 -16.15
CA ARG A 60 4.43 -0.74 -16.42
C ARG A 60 5.14 -2.04 -16.08
N ALA A 61 4.75 -2.69 -14.99
CA ALA A 61 5.29 -4.01 -14.60
C ALA A 61 5.04 -5.09 -15.66
N VAL A 62 3.84 -5.13 -16.21
CA VAL A 62 3.50 -6.07 -17.29
C VAL A 62 4.39 -5.85 -18.52
N GLU A 63 4.57 -4.59 -18.93
CA GLU A 63 5.45 -4.23 -20.04
C GLU A 63 6.92 -4.56 -19.76
N PHE A 64 7.43 -4.09 -18.61
CA PHE A 64 8.84 -4.20 -18.22
C PHE A 64 9.29 -5.65 -18.04
N LEU A 65 8.43 -6.46 -17.44
CA LEU A 65 8.73 -7.87 -17.16
C LEU A 65 8.33 -8.82 -18.30
N GLY A 66 7.73 -8.29 -19.38
CA GLY A 66 7.27 -9.09 -20.53
C GLY A 66 6.16 -10.08 -20.17
N LEU A 67 5.27 -9.72 -19.21
CA LEU A 67 4.14 -10.55 -18.83
C LEU A 67 3.01 -10.46 -19.88
N ASN A 68 2.15 -11.47 -19.93
CA ASN A 68 0.97 -11.44 -20.78
C ASN A 68 -0.11 -10.51 -20.14
N PRO A 69 -0.53 -9.42 -20.80
CA PRO A 69 -1.54 -8.51 -20.24
C PRO A 69 -2.89 -9.18 -19.94
N GLU A 70 -3.27 -10.20 -20.70
CA GLU A 70 -4.54 -10.92 -20.54
C GLU A 70 -4.47 -12.08 -19.53
N ASP A 71 -3.27 -12.40 -19.04
CA ASP A 71 -3.05 -13.44 -18.04
C ASP A 71 -1.88 -13.01 -17.12
N SER A 72 -2.12 -11.98 -16.30
CA SER A 72 -1.13 -11.42 -15.40
C SER A 72 -1.69 -11.18 -14.02
N LYS A 73 -0.88 -11.46 -13.00
CA LYS A 73 -1.18 -11.26 -11.58
C LYS A 73 -0.05 -10.48 -10.92
N VAL A 74 -0.29 -9.21 -10.64
CA VAL A 74 0.71 -8.29 -10.12
C VAL A 74 0.28 -7.75 -8.76
N ILE A 75 1.18 -7.77 -7.79
CA ILE A 75 1.02 -7.06 -6.51
C ILE A 75 1.86 -5.81 -6.56
N VAL A 76 1.24 -4.65 -6.32
CA VAL A 76 1.93 -3.36 -6.24
C VAL A 76 1.99 -2.90 -4.80
N CYS A 77 3.19 -2.78 -4.25
CA CYS A 77 3.49 -2.25 -2.94
C CYS A 77 3.89 -0.78 -3.06
N HIS A 78 2.91 0.13 -2.99
CA HIS A 78 3.13 1.58 -2.93
C HIS A 78 3.46 1.95 -1.48
N LEU A 79 4.74 2.14 -1.18
CA LEU A 79 5.25 2.36 0.18
C LEU A 79 5.87 3.75 0.29
N GLY A 80 5.17 4.65 0.92
CA GLY A 80 5.60 6.01 1.22
C GLY A 80 5.23 6.39 2.66
N ASN A 81 5.10 7.69 2.94
CA ASN A 81 4.54 8.14 4.22
C ASN A 81 3.06 7.72 4.38
N GLY A 82 2.29 7.72 3.28
CA GLY A 82 1.09 6.91 3.11
C GLY A 82 1.47 5.65 2.33
N SER A 83 0.94 4.49 2.73
CA SER A 83 1.29 3.21 2.11
C SER A 83 0.04 2.40 1.80
N SER A 84 0.01 1.77 0.63
CA SER A 84 -1.03 0.80 0.25
C SER A 84 -0.47 -0.31 -0.63
N ILE A 85 -1.15 -1.44 -0.61
CA ILE A 85 -0.82 -2.58 -1.48
C ILE A 85 -2.07 -2.90 -2.28
N SER A 86 -1.92 -3.18 -3.57
CA SER A 86 -3.01 -3.63 -4.43
C SER A 86 -2.71 -4.96 -5.10
N ALA A 87 -3.76 -5.75 -5.27
CA ALA A 87 -3.78 -6.96 -6.07
C ALA A 87 -4.40 -6.63 -7.43
N VAL A 88 -3.68 -6.91 -8.50
CA VAL A 88 -4.07 -6.57 -9.87
C VAL A 88 -4.06 -7.81 -10.74
N VAL A 89 -5.19 -8.12 -11.37
CA VAL A 89 -5.34 -9.23 -12.32
C VAL A 89 -5.73 -8.65 -13.67
N ASN A 90 -4.94 -8.93 -14.70
CA ASN A 90 -5.21 -8.48 -16.07
C ASN A 90 -5.49 -6.97 -16.15
N GLY A 91 -4.68 -6.19 -15.44
CA GLY A 91 -4.80 -4.72 -15.38
C GLY A 91 -5.96 -4.18 -14.53
N LYS A 92 -6.76 -5.04 -13.86
CA LYS A 92 -7.87 -4.64 -12.99
C LYS A 92 -7.52 -4.83 -11.53
N CYS A 93 -7.82 -3.84 -10.71
CA CYS A 93 -7.73 -3.96 -9.25
C CYS A 93 -8.76 -4.97 -8.75
N VAL A 94 -8.32 -6.03 -8.08
CA VAL A 94 -9.20 -7.04 -7.49
C VAL A 94 -9.29 -6.92 -5.98
N ASP A 95 -8.28 -6.31 -5.34
CA ASP A 95 -8.28 -5.95 -3.92
C ASP A 95 -7.23 -4.87 -3.63
N THR A 96 -7.39 -4.15 -2.51
CA THR A 96 -6.43 -3.15 -2.04
C THR A 96 -6.51 -2.96 -0.54
N THR A 97 -5.43 -2.50 0.10
CA THR A 97 -5.34 -2.41 1.56
C THR A 97 -6.05 -1.21 2.15
N MET A 98 -6.06 -0.05 1.50
CA MET A 98 -6.81 1.11 1.97
C MET A 98 -8.29 0.91 1.74
N GLY A 99 -9.12 1.41 2.65
CA GLY A 99 -10.54 1.13 2.73
C GLY A 99 -11.45 2.26 2.26
N LEU A 100 -12.46 2.56 3.08
CA LEU A 100 -13.31 3.74 2.94
C LEU A 100 -12.48 5.03 3.08
N THR A 101 -11.44 4.97 3.88
CA THR A 101 -10.47 6.05 4.11
C THR A 101 -9.04 5.53 3.95
N PRO A 102 -8.04 6.41 3.79
CA PRO A 102 -6.65 6.00 3.71
C PRO A 102 -6.01 5.63 5.07
N LEU A 103 -6.81 5.27 6.07
CA LEU A 103 -6.35 4.82 7.39
C LEU A 103 -6.17 3.30 7.44
N GLU A 104 -7.09 2.53 6.83
CA GLU A 104 -7.06 1.07 6.81
C GLU A 104 -5.86 0.55 6.03
N GLY A 105 -5.38 -0.64 6.37
CA GLY A 105 -4.34 -1.36 5.63
C GLY A 105 -3.05 -1.54 6.39
N VAL A 106 -1.92 -1.34 5.72
CA VAL A 106 -0.58 -1.46 6.29
C VAL A 106 -0.26 -0.30 7.23
N VAL A 107 0.68 -0.53 8.13
CA VAL A 107 1.28 0.53 8.96
C VAL A 107 1.88 1.62 8.06
N MET A 108 1.73 2.88 8.44
CA MET A 108 2.23 4.04 7.69
C MET A 108 3.07 4.95 8.60
N GLY A 109 3.52 6.07 8.12
CA GLY A 109 4.34 7.00 8.90
C GLY A 109 3.70 7.38 10.25
N THR A 110 2.44 7.86 10.22
CA THR A 110 1.68 8.27 11.42
C THR A 110 0.33 7.57 11.56
N ARG A 111 -0.11 6.79 10.57
CA ARG A 111 -1.39 6.07 10.59
C ARG A 111 -1.19 4.64 11.05
N SER A 112 -2.14 4.16 11.87
CA SER A 112 -2.05 2.82 12.48
C SER A 112 -2.13 1.68 11.46
N GLY A 113 -2.82 1.86 10.33
CA GLY A 113 -3.30 0.73 9.55
C GLY A 113 -4.36 -0.06 10.31
N ASN A 114 -4.46 -1.36 10.02
CA ASN A 114 -5.46 -2.24 10.64
C ASN A 114 -5.18 -2.44 12.14
N ILE A 115 -6.23 -2.28 12.94
CA ILE A 115 -6.24 -2.58 14.37
C ILE A 115 -7.53 -3.33 14.73
N ASP A 116 -7.58 -3.93 15.91
CA ASP A 116 -8.83 -4.39 16.51
C ASP A 116 -9.70 -3.16 16.85
N PRO A 117 -10.94 -3.04 16.32
CA PRO A 117 -11.82 -1.92 16.61
C PRO A 117 -12.11 -1.71 18.11
N ALA A 118 -12.08 -2.75 18.94
CA ALA A 118 -12.29 -2.64 20.38
C ALA A 118 -11.19 -1.86 21.10
N ILE A 119 -9.98 -1.75 20.50
CA ILE A 119 -8.89 -0.92 21.02
C ILE A 119 -9.33 0.56 21.09
N MET A 120 -10.15 1.01 20.13
CA MET A 120 -10.64 2.39 20.09
C MET A 120 -11.47 2.71 21.34
N GLU A 121 -12.41 1.82 21.71
CA GLU A 121 -13.23 2.02 22.92
C GLU A 121 -12.37 1.95 24.19
N PHE A 122 -11.45 1.01 24.25
CA PHE A 122 -10.57 0.81 25.40
C PHE A 122 -9.70 2.06 25.68
N ILE A 123 -9.02 2.57 24.66
CA ILE A 123 -8.13 3.76 24.80
C ILE A 123 -8.98 5.00 25.06
N ALA A 124 -10.10 5.19 24.32
CA ALA A 124 -10.96 6.35 24.52
C ALA A 124 -11.43 6.48 25.95
N LYS A 125 -11.84 5.36 26.60
CA LYS A 125 -12.22 5.33 28.02
C LYS A 125 -11.05 5.64 28.96
N LYS A 126 -9.84 5.14 28.67
CA LYS A 126 -8.65 5.37 29.53
C LYS A 126 -8.14 6.79 29.47
N GLU A 127 -8.13 7.38 28.27
CA GLU A 127 -7.57 8.71 27.98
C GLU A 127 -8.65 9.80 27.93
N ASN A 128 -9.91 9.48 28.24
CA ASN A 128 -11.07 10.38 28.17
C ASN A 128 -11.17 11.11 26.81
N LEU A 129 -11.04 10.36 25.72
CA LEU A 129 -11.13 10.85 24.35
C LEU A 129 -12.53 10.62 23.78
N ASP A 130 -13.01 11.56 22.98
CA ASP A 130 -14.14 11.35 22.09
C ASP A 130 -13.70 10.61 20.79
N ILE A 131 -14.65 10.33 19.91
CA ILE A 131 -14.38 9.70 18.62
C ILE A 131 -13.37 10.50 17.80
N SER A 132 -13.47 11.83 17.77
CA SER A 132 -12.56 12.69 17.00
C SER A 132 -11.14 12.65 17.56
N GLY A 133 -11.01 12.66 18.90
CA GLY A 133 -9.74 12.48 19.59
C GLY A 133 -9.10 11.14 19.28
N MET A 134 -9.90 10.06 19.29
CA MET A 134 -9.42 8.71 18.95
C MET A 134 -8.97 8.62 17.47
N MET A 135 -9.75 9.19 16.54
CA MET A 135 -9.37 9.25 15.13
C MET A 135 -8.09 10.06 14.91
N ASN A 136 -7.87 11.12 15.70
CA ASN A 136 -6.59 11.85 15.67
C ASN A 136 -5.41 10.98 16.14
N VAL A 137 -5.60 10.17 17.18
CA VAL A 137 -4.56 9.20 17.62
C VAL A 137 -4.21 8.26 16.47
N LEU A 138 -5.21 7.63 15.83
CA LEU A 138 -4.99 6.65 14.78
C LEU A 138 -4.36 7.24 13.50
N ASN A 139 -4.67 8.50 13.17
CA ASN A 139 -4.17 9.14 11.95
C ASN A 139 -2.83 9.87 12.12
N LYS A 140 -2.54 10.41 13.33
CA LYS A 140 -1.43 11.35 13.52
C LYS A 140 -0.41 10.93 14.56
N LYS A 141 -0.77 10.02 15.49
CA LYS A 141 0.08 9.64 16.62
C LYS A 141 0.43 8.15 16.65
N SER A 142 0.05 7.42 15.62
CA SER A 142 0.24 5.97 15.47
C SER A 142 1.30 5.67 14.39
N GLY A 143 1.22 4.51 13.79
CA GLY A 143 2.13 4.09 12.74
C GLY A 143 3.57 3.94 13.20
N LEU A 144 4.51 4.18 12.31
CA LEU A 144 5.94 4.15 12.63
C LEU A 144 6.32 5.14 13.73
N PHE A 145 5.72 6.34 13.69
CA PHE A 145 5.90 7.35 14.72
C PHE A 145 5.48 6.84 16.11
N GLY A 146 4.27 6.28 16.21
CA GLY A 146 3.78 5.75 17.48
C GLY A 146 4.57 4.55 17.99
N LEU A 147 4.89 3.61 17.11
CA LEU A 147 5.66 2.39 17.43
C LEU A 147 7.08 2.70 17.89
N SER A 148 7.71 3.75 17.37
CA SER A 148 9.06 4.19 17.75
C SER A 148 9.09 5.09 18.99
N GLY A 149 8.00 5.17 19.75
CA GLY A 149 7.92 6.04 20.94
C GLY A 149 7.91 7.53 20.61
N GLY A 150 7.49 7.91 19.40
CA GLY A 150 7.44 9.29 18.93
C GLY A 150 8.75 9.82 18.33
N LEU A 151 9.68 8.90 17.99
CA LEU A 151 11.00 9.29 17.45
C LEU A 151 10.87 9.98 16.09
N SER A 152 10.31 9.31 15.10
CA SER A 152 10.10 9.85 13.75
C SER A 152 9.03 9.08 12.97
N SER A 153 8.40 9.74 12.02
CA SER A 153 7.56 9.10 10.97
C SER A 153 8.32 8.82 9.69
N ASP A 154 9.56 9.30 9.57
CA ASP A 154 10.42 9.08 8.41
C ASP A 154 11.19 7.77 8.57
N PHE A 155 11.06 6.90 7.57
CA PHE A 155 11.76 5.61 7.57
C PHE A 155 13.29 5.75 7.68
N ARG A 156 13.87 6.80 7.10
CA ARG A 156 15.34 7.00 7.11
C ARG A 156 15.84 7.21 8.52
N ASP A 157 15.20 8.08 9.28
CA ASP A 157 15.55 8.35 10.67
C ASP A 157 15.41 7.09 11.54
N LEU A 158 14.35 6.32 11.31
CA LEU A 158 14.12 5.06 12.04
C LEU A 158 15.14 3.99 11.69
N ASN A 159 15.52 3.89 10.42
CA ASN A 159 16.55 2.95 9.99
C ASN A 159 17.91 3.28 10.62
N ASP A 160 18.30 4.54 10.64
CA ASP A 160 19.54 4.99 11.25
C ASP A 160 19.54 4.77 12.79
N ALA A 161 18.40 5.04 13.43
CA ALA A 161 18.22 4.77 14.85
C ALA A 161 18.30 3.27 15.18
N ALA A 162 17.65 2.41 14.39
CA ALA A 162 17.70 0.96 14.54
C ALA A 162 19.12 0.41 14.36
N GLN A 163 19.85 0.89 13.36
CA GLN A 163 21.27 0.53 13.15
C GLN A 163 22.16 0.98 14.31
N SER A 164 21.77 2.05 15.01
CA SER A 164 22.44 2.56 16.20
C SER A 164 22.02 1.85 17.51
N GLY A 165 21.17 0.81 17.41
CA GLY A 165 20.75 -0.02 18.54
C GLY A 165 19.44 0.42 19.21
N ASN A 166 18.62 1.30 18.60
CA ASN A 166 17.31 1.63 19.12
C ASN A 166 16.30 0.51 18.83
N GLU A 167 15.87 -0.20 19.87
CA GLU A 167 14.98 -1.36 19.78
C GLU A 167 13.57 -0.97 19.31
N ASP A 168 13.03 0.19 19.73
CA ASP A 168 11.68 0.62 19.33
C ASP A 168 11.63 0.96 17.82
N ALA A 169 12.69 1.58 17.30
CA ALA A 169 12.83 1.83 15.88
C ALA A 169 12.94 0.51 15.07
N ALA A 170 13.72 -0.43 15.57
CA ALA A 170 13.84 -1.76 14.95
C ALA A 170 12.50 -2.51 14.95
N ASN A 171 11.78 -2.50 16.07
CA ASN A 171 10.45 -3.11 16.19
C ASN A 171 9.43 -2.45 15.26
N ALA A 172 9.46 -1.11 15.11
CA ALA A 172 8.59 -0.39 14.19
C ALA A 172 8.79 -0.83 12.73
N ILE A 173 10.05 -0.98 12.31
CA ILE A 173 10.41 -1.49 10.98
C ILE A 173 9.96 -2.95 10.81
N ASP A 174 10.09 -3.77 11.83
CA ASP A 174 9.67 -5.17 11.82
C ASP A 174 8.17 -5.31 11.65
N VAL A 175 7.38 -4.52 12.39
CA VAL A 175 5.92 -4.48 12.28
C VAL A 175 5.49 -4.04 10.87
N LEU A 176 6.15 -3.04 10.30
CA LEU A 176 5.90 -2.60 8.92
C LEU A 176 6.14 -3.74 7.92
N CYS A 177 7.34 -4.34 7.94
CA CYS A 177 7.73 -5.36 6.96
C CYS A 177 6.88 -6.64 7.09
N TYR A 178 6.60 -7.05 8.31
CA TYR A 178 5.73 -8.20 8.58
C TYR A 178 4.29 -7.94 8.11
N GLY A 179 3.76 -6.75 8.36
CA GLY A 179 2.44 -6.34 7.88
C GLY A 179 2.34 -6.35 6.35
N ILE A 180 3.35 -5.82 5.66
CA ILE A 180 3.43 -5.85 4.19
C ILE A 180 3.42 -7.31 3.69
N ALA A 181 4.28 -8.17 4.26
CA ALA A 181 4.38 -9.57 3.85
C ALA A 181 3.06 -10.34 4.04
N LYS A 182 2.32 -10.06 5.12
CA LYS A 182 0.98 -10.64 5.36
C LYS A 182 -0.04 -10.23 4.29
N PHE A 183 -0.07 -8.95 3.90
CA PHE A 183 -0.96 -8.49 2.83
C PHE A 183 -0.58 -9.10 1.48
N VAL A 184 0.72 -9.14 1.16
CA VAL A 184 1.21 -9.81 -0.05
C VAL A 184 0.75 -11.27 -0.08
N GLY A 185 0.97 -12.02 1.02
CA GLY A 185 0.53 -13.41 1.13
C GLY A 185 -0.99 -13.59 0.98
N GLY A 186 -1.77 -12.70 1.60
CA GLY A 186 -3.23 -12.69 1.46
C GLY A 186 -3.68 -12.45 0.01
N TYR A 187 -3.02 -11.53 -0.69
CA TYR A 187 -3.33 -11.22 -2.09
C TYR A 187 -2.89 -12.31 -3.07
N VAL A 188 -1.78 -13.00 -2.77
CA VAL A 188 -1.42 -14.22 -3.52
C VAL A 188 -2.53 -15.27 -3.41
N ALA A 189 -3.10 -15.46 -2.22
CA ALA A 189 -4.24 -16.36 -2.03
C ALA A 189 -5.50 -15.85 -2.75
N ALA A 190 -5.81 -14.56 -2.65
CA ALA A 190 -6.99 -13.95 -3.29
C ALA A 190 -6.96 -14.07 -4.83
N MET A 191 -5.78 -13.95 -5.43
CA MET A 191 -5.56 -14.09 -6.88
C MET A 191 -5.29 -15.53 -7.32
N ASN A 192 -5.13 -16.48 -6.38
CA ASN A 192 -4.67 -17.84 -6.66
C ASN A 192 -3.34 -17.86 -7.45
N GLY A 193 -2.33 -17.19 -6.89
CA GLY A 193 -1.00 -17.06 -7.47
C GLY A 193 -0.57 -15.62 -7.70
N VAL A 194 0.67 -15.42 -8.13
CA VAL A 194 1.27 -14.12 -8.46
C VAL A 194 2.42 -14.31 -9.44
N ASP A 195 2.54 -13.41 -10.41
CA ASP A 195 3.65 -13.40 -11.39
C ASP A 195 4.73 -12.39 -10.96
N ALA A 196 4.30 -11.26 -10.43
CA ALA A 196 5.23 -10.20 -10.02
C ALA A 196 4.78 -9.46 -8.75
N ILE A 197 5.76 -9.05 -7.95
CA ILE A 197 5.61 -8.15 -6.80
C ILE A 197 6.47 -6.92 -7.09
N VAL A 198 5.86 -5.73 -7.02
CA VAL A 198 6.52 -4.48 -7.40
C VAL A 198 6.52 -3.52 -6.23
N PHE A 199 7.69 -2.96 -5.94
CA PHE A 199 7.90 -1.91 -4.95
C PHE A 199 7.97 -0.54 -5.64
N THR A 200 7.26 0.43 -5.07
CA THR A 200 7.20 1.80 -5.60
C THR A 200 7.01 2.82 -4.47
N ALA A 201 7.07 4.10 -4.80
CA ALA A 201 7.05 5.23 -3.87
C ALA A 201 8.28 5.29 -2.95
N GLY A 202 8.38 6.34 -2.14
CA GLY A 202 9.61 6.72 -1.46
C GLY A 202 10.31 5.62 -0.67
N ILE A 203 9.59 4.84 0.13
CA ILE A 203 10.14 3.69 0.88
C ILE A 203 10.36 2.52 -0.08
N GLY A 204 9.38 2.20 -0.93
CA GLY A 204 9.48 1.08 -1.87
C GLY A 204 10.68 1.20 -2.83
N GLU A 205 10.92 2.39 -3.33
CA GLU A 205 12.02 2.68 -4.28
C GLU A 205 13.39 2.76 -3.61
N ASN A 206 13.47 3.28 -2.37
CA ASN A 206 14.74 3.68 -1.79
C ASN A 206 15.16 2.86 -0.55
N ALA A 207 14.23 2.16 0.12
CA ALA A 207 14.53 1.43 1.35
C ALA A 207 14.93 -0.04 1.07
N ILE A 208 16.18 -0.24 0.70
CA ILE A 208 16.78 -1.57 0.46
C ILE A 208 16.44 -2.58 1.56
N PRO A 209 16.60 -2.26 2.89
CA PRO A 209 16.33 -3.23 3.94
C PRO A 209 14.85 -3.62 4.06
N VAL A 210 13.91 -2.74 3.69
CA VAL A 210 12.48 -3.08 3.67
C VAL A 210 12.19 -4.13 2.61
N ARG A 211 12.68 -3.93 1.37
CA ARG A 211 12.49 -4.89 0.28
C ARG A 211 13.11 -6.25 0.63
N GLU A 212 14.35 -6.25 1.15
CA GLU A 212 15.03 -7.48 1.58
C GLU A 212 14.23 -8.21 2.66
N LYS A 213 13.78 -7.50 3.69
CA LYS A 213 13.04 -8.09 4.79
C LYS A 213 11.67 -8.59 4.37
N VAL A 214 10.92 -7.85 3.56
CA VAL A 214 9.62 -8.30 3.02
C VAL A 214 9.79 -9.55 2.16
N VAL A 215 10.77 -9.55 1.24
CA VAL A 215 11.03 -10.69 0.37
C VAL A 215 11.46 -11.94 1.16
N SER A 216 12.15 -11.77 2.29
CA SER A 216 12.57 -12.91 3.13
C SER A 216 11.40 -13.75 3.65
N TYR A 217 10.20 -13.18 3.79
CA TYR A 217 8.98 -13.91 4.16
C TYR A 217 8.33 -14.67 2.99
N LEU A 218 8.74 -14.39 1.75
CA LEU A 218 8.06 -14.86 0.54
C LEU A 218 8.77 -16.06 -0.14
N GLY A 219 9.75 -16.65 0.53
CA GLY A 219 10.50 -17.80 0.01
C GLY A 219 9.62 -18.99 -0.41
N TYR A 220 8.49 -19.20 0.25
CA TYR A 220 7.52 -20.24 -0.09
C TYR A 220 6.89 -20.06 -1.49
N LEU A 221 6.94 -18.85 -2.06
CA LEU A 221 6.51 -18.55 -3.43
C LEU A 221 7.60 -18.88 -4.47
N GLY A 222 8.79 -19.31 -4.02
CA GLY A 222 9.95 -19.48 -4.88
C GLY A 222 10.58 -18.15 -5.31
N VAL A 223 10.42 -17.11 -4.48
CA VAL A 223 11.11 -15.83 -4.67
C VAL A 223 12.55 -15.95 -4.19
N THR A 224 13.48 -15.52 -5.02
CA THR A 224 14.90 -15.39 -4.66
C THR A 224 15.36 -13.96 -4.98
N LEU A 225 15.85 -13.26 -3.96
CA LEU A 225 16.32 -11.89 -4.09
C LEU A 225 17.75 -11.86 -4.65
N ASP A 226 17.98 -10.99 -5.64
CA ASP A 226 19.31 -10.58 -6.06
C ASP A 226 19.75 -9.38 -5.20
N LYS A 227 20.70 -9.61 -4.31
CA LYS A 227 21.15 -8.58 -3.34
C LYS A 227 21.89 -7.42 -4.01
N GLU A 228 22.61 -7.68 -5.10
CA GLU A 228 23.33 -6.65 -5.84
C GLU A 228 22.33 -5.74 -6.57
N ALA A 229 21.41 -6.33 -7.31
CA ALA A 229 20.34 -5.60 -7.98
C ALA A 229 19.45 -4.84 -6.96
N ASN A 230 19.17 -5.43 -5.78
CA ASN A 230 18.41 -4.74 -4.72
C ASN A 230 19.15 -3.53 -4.13
N GLY A 231 20.47 -3.40 -4.34
CA GLY A 231 21.26 -2.24 -3.92
C GLY A 231 20.94 -0.95 -4.65
N VAL A 232 20.27 -1.01 -5.80
CA VAL A 232 19.88 0.14 -6.62
C VAL A 232 18.71 0.89 -6.00
N ARG A 233 18.67 2.23 -6.19
CA ARG A 233 17.64 3.11 -5.66
C ARG A 233 17.08 4.00 -6.78
N GLY A 234 15.75 4.20 -6.76
CA GLY A 234 15.07 5.16 -7.64
C GLY A 234 15.12 4.83 -9.13
N GLU A 235 15.48 3.61 -9.48
CA GLU A 235 15.55 3.15 -10.88
C GLU A 235 14.61 1.97 -11.12
N GLU A 236 14.19 1.81 -12.37
CA GLU A 236 13.41 0.66 -12.79
C GLU A 236 14.34 -0.55 -12.95
N ILE A 237 14.17 -1.55 -12.08
CA ILE A 237 15.05 -2.72 -12.03
C ILE A 237 14.34 -3.96 -11.50
N VAL A 238 14.69 -5.13 -12.05
CA VAL A 238 14.35 -6.44 -11.48
C VAL A 238 15.33 -6.75 -10.35
N ILE A 239 14.81 -7.02 -9.16
CA ILE A 239 15.60 -7.33 -7.96
C ILE A 239 15.48 -8.79 -7.52
N SER A 240 14.83 -9.64 -8.31
CA SER A 240 14.84 -11.09 -8.15
C SER A 240 15.83 -11.73 -9.10
N THR A 241 16.39 -12.88 -8.70
CA THR A 241 17.28 -13.66 -9.56
C THR A 241 16.56 -14.17 -10.82
N PRO A 242 17.27 -14.50 -11.91
CA PRO A 242 16.66 -15.01 -13.14
C PRO A 242 15.83 -16.28 -12.96
N ASP A 243 16.22 -17.15 -12.02
CA ASP A 243 15.57 -18.42 -11.69
C ASP A 243 14.41 -18.26 -10.68
N SER A 244 14.18 -17.06 -10.16
CA SER A 244 13.05 -16.77 -9.27
C SER A 244 11.72 -17.05 -9.99
N LYS A 245 10.84 -17.83 -9.35
CA LYS A 245 9.53 -18.19 -9.90
C LYS A 245 8.60 -16.98 -9.98
N VAL A 246 8.63 -16.13 -8.98
CA VAL A 246 7.90 -14.86 -8.94
C VAL A 246 8.92 -13.74 -9.14
N LYS A 247 8.65 -12.84 -10.07
CA LYS A 247 9.52 -11.69 -10.31
C LYS A 247 9.29 -10.62 -9.24
N VAL A 248 10.39 -10.02 -8.78
CA VAL A 248 10.33 -8.86 -7.89
C VAL A 248 11.05 -7.69 -8.56
N ALA A 249 10.40 -6.54 -8.60
CA ALA A 249 10.96 -5.35 -9.26
C ALA A 249 10.75 -4.10 -8.42
N VAL A 250 11.58 -3.11 -8.67
CA VAL A 250 11.36 -1.71 -8.30
C VAL A 250 10.94 -0.98 -9.55
N ILE A 251 9.83 -0.24 -9.49
CA ILE A 251 9.36 0.61 -10.59
C ILE A 251 8.94 1.94 -9.98
N PRO A 252 9.68 3.03 -10.27
CA PRO A 252 9.31 4.36 -9.80
C PRO A 252 7.93 4.77 -10.30
N THR A 253 7.09 5.29 -9.38
CA THR A 253 5.79 5.84 -9.77
C THR A 253 5.96 7.19 -10.46
N ASN A 254 5.11 7.46 -11.43
CA ASN A 254 5.03 8.77 -12.10
C ASN A 254 3.56 9.11 -12.37
N GLU A 255 2.92 9.67 -11.32
CA GLU A 255 1.50 9.99 -11.36
C GLU A 255 1.17 11.12 -12.35
N GLU A 256 2.08 12.09 -12.51
CA GLU A 256 1.92 13.18 -13.49
C GLU A 256 1.91 12.64 -14.92
N LEU A 257 2.84 11.74 -15.24
CA LEU A 257 2.90 11.09 -16.54
C LEU A 257 1.66 10.21 -16.79
N ALA A 258 1.19 9.51 -15.76
CA ALA A 258 -0.04 8.70 -15.83
C ALA A 258 -1.25 9.57 -16.21
N ILE A 259 -1.44 10.69 -15.50
CA ILE A 259 -2.52 11.66 -15.75
C ILE A 259 -2.40 12.25 -17.16
N CYS A 260 -1.18 12.61 -17.57
CA CYS A 260 -0.92 13.16 -18.90
C CYS A 260 -1.32 12.16 -20.00
N ARG A 261 -0.88 10.90 -19.91
CA ARG A 261 -1.19 9.84 -20.88
C ARG A 261 -2.70 9.56 -20.98
N GLU A 262 -3.39 9.48 -19.84
CA GLU A 262 -4.84 9.25 -19.82
C GLU A 262 -5.60 10.46 -20.40
N THR A 263 -5.14 11.68 -20.16
CA THR A 263 -5.73 12.89 -20.72
C THR A 263 -5.59 12.92 -22.24
N VAL A 264 -4.39 12.63 -22.76
CA VAL A 264 -4.14 12.58 -24.22
C VAL A 264 -4.97 11.49 -24.89
N ALA A 265 -5.24 10.37 -24.23
CA ALA A 265 -6.06 9.29 -24.77
C ALA A 265 -7.57 9.64 -24.88
N LEU A 266 -8.02 10.71 -24.22
CA LEU A 266 -9.42 11.19 -24.23
C LEU A 266 -9.64 12.33 -25.22
N VAL A 267 -8.61 12.88 -25.82
CA VAL A 267 -8.64 14.00 -26.80
C VAL A 267 -8.30 13.46 -28.19
#